data_ab696f1756a061454a6a46d2b1e6fe11
#
_entry.id   ab696f1756a061454a6a46d2b1e6fe11
#
_cell.length_a   1.000
_cell.length_b   1.000
_cell.length_c   1.000
_cell.angle_alpha   90.00
_cell.angle_beta   90.00
_cell.angle_gamma   90.00
#
_symmetry.space_group_name_H-M   'P 1'
#
loop_
_entity.id
_entity.type
_entity.pdbx_description
1 polymer ?
#
loop_
_entity_poly.entity_id
_entity_poly.type
_entity_poly.pdbx_seq_one_letter_code
_entity_poly.pdbx_strand_id
1 'polypeptide(L)'
;CALPISIFLSPDGKSYKANREIAVSGLKFEKSGEELPLEKVHTPGCKTIDEVAGFLGVKPENTGKAVFYSDEKGNLIFVLIRGDFEVNESKLQNHLGLLEINFANDEQIRKAGAVPGYASPVGIDPSKARIVIDKSVAGSSNLVVGANEADYHYKNFNYGRDLKDADVVDIATVRNGD
;
A
#
# COMPACT_ATOMS: atom_id res chain seq x y z
N CYS A 1 -2.51 8.17 -31.36
CA CYS A 1 -2.40 6.72 -31.19
C CYS A 1 -3.11 6.37 -29.90
N ALA A 2 -4.27 5.70 -29.98
CA ALA A 2 -4.98 5.27 -28.77
C ALA A 2 -4.19 4.12 -28.12
N LEU A 3 -3.92 4.22 -26.82
CA LEU A 3 -3.35 3.12 -26.06
C LEU A 3 -4.34 1.96 -26.01
N PRO A 4 -3.86 0.71 -26.07
CA PRO A 4 -4.76 -0.44 -26.00
C PRO A 4 -5.49 -0.45 -24.66
N ILE A 5 -6.83 -0.48 -24.69
CA ILE A 5 -7.66 -0.60 -23.50
C ILE A 5 -7.65 -2.08 -23.07
N SER A 6 -7.06 -2.35 -21.91
CA SER A 6 -7.15 -3.69 -21.31
C SER A 6 -8.51 -3.86 -20.63
N ILE A 7 -9.24 -4.89 -21.02
CA ILE A 7 -10.53 -5.25 -20.41
C ILE A 7 -10.33 -6.53 -19.61
N PHE A 8 -10.68 -6.48 -18.34
CA PHE A 8 -10.70 -7.65 -17.46
C PHE A 8 -12.09 -8.29 -17.48
N LEU A 9 -12.10 -9.61 -17.54
CA LEU A 9 -13.32 -10.42 -17.53
C LEU A 9 -13.32 -11.29 -16.27
N SER A 10 -14.49 -11.52 -15.69
CA SER A 10 -14.66 -12.59 -14.70
C SER A 10 -14.28 -13.95 -15.32
N PRO A 11 -13.93 -14.96 -14.51
CA PRO A 11 -13.57 -16.30 -15.00
C PRO A 11 -14.65 -16.95 -15.90
N ASP A 12 -15.92 -16.60 -15.69
CA ASP A 12 -17.04 -17.05 -16.55
C ASP A 12 -17.20 -16.21 -17.83
N GLY A 13 -16.42 -15.13 -17.97
CA GLY A 13 -16.45 -14.21 -19.12
C GLY A 13 -17.75 -13.40 -19.27
N LYS A 14 -18.69 -13.48 -18.33
CA LYS A 14 -20.06 -12.96 -18.48
C LYS A 14 -20.49 -12.04 -17.34
N SER A 15 -20.13 -12.36 -16.10
CA SER A 15 -20.66 -11.68 -14.92
C SER A 15 -20.02 -10.33 -14.65
N TYR A 16 -18.80 -10.10 -15.12
CA TYR A 16 -18.10 -8.85 -14.92
C TYR A 16 -17.17 -8.50 -16.08
N LYS A 17 -17.23 -7.24 -16.52
CA LYS A 17 -16.32 -6.65 -17.50
C LYS A 17 -15.95 -5.25 -17.04
N ALA A 18 -14.67 -4.97 -16.91
CA ALA A 18 -14.20 -3.63 -16.59
C ALA A 18 -12.87 -3.35 -17.28
N ASN A 19 -12.59 -2.06 -17.51
CA ASN A 19 -11.26 -1.65 -17.90
C ASN A 19 -10.32 -1.70 -16.68
N ARG A 20 -9.02 -1.66 -16.94
CA ARG A 20 -7.99 -1.73 -15.88
C ARG A 20 -8.13 -0.64 -14.81
N GLU A 21 -8.68 0.51 -15.17
CA GLU A 21 -8.78 1.69 -14.29
C GLU A 21 -9.83 1.54 -13.19
N ILE A 22 -10.88 0.75 -13.45
CA ILE A 22 -12.01 0.58 -12.53
C ILE A 22 -12.24 -0.87 -12.12
N ALA A 23 -11.48 -1.82 -12.65
CA ALA A 23 -11.62 -3.22 -12.31
C ALA A 23 -11.43 -3.45 -10.79
N VAL A 24 -12.41 -4.08 -10.16
CA VAL A 24 -12.37 -4.45 -8.74
C VAL A 24 -11.90 -5.89 -8.63
N SER A 25 -10.92 -6.14 -7.76
CA SER A 25 -10.48 -7.50 -7.46
C SER A 25 -11.59 -8.29 -6.77
N GLY A 26 -11.80 -9.53 -7.18
CA GLY A 26 -12.67 -10.50 -6.51
C GLY A 26 -12.05 -11.09 -5.24
N LEU A 27 -10.79 -10.79 -4.96
CA LEU A 27 -10.07 -11.30 -3.80
C LEU A 27 -10.71 -10.82 -2.50
N LYS A 28 -10.93 -11.76 -1.61
CA LYS A 28 -11.37 -11.48 -0.23
C LYS A 28 -10.16 -11.56 0.67
N PHE A 29 -9.97 -10.51 1.46
CA PHE A 29 -8.92 -10.45 2.46
C PHE A 29 -9.57 -10.50 3.83
N GLU A 30 -9.27 -11.54 4.58
CA GLU A 30 -9.78 -11.74 5.94
C GLU A 30 -8.60 -11.98 6.87
N LYS A 31 -8.53 -11.19 7.94
CA LYS A 31 -7.51 -11.39 8.96
C LYS A 31 -7.56 -12.82 9.49
N SER A 32 -6.42 -13.47 9.55
CA SER A 32 -6.29 -14.84 10.03
C SER A 32 -5.21 -14.94 11.10
N GLY A 33 -5.46 -15.78 12.08
CA GLY A 33 -4.53 -16.04 13.18
C GLY A 33 -4.53 -14.95 14.26
N GLU A 34 -3.67 -15.12 15.24
CA GLU A 34 -3.47 -14.21 16.35
C GLU A 34 -2.65 -12.98 15.91
N GLU A 35 -3.03 -11.79 16.37
CA GLU A 35 -2.24 -10.58 16.18
C GLU A 35 -1.05 -10.60 17.15
N LEU A 36 0.15 -10.84 16.60
CA LEU A 36 1.40 -10.85 17.35
C LEU A 36 1.83 -9.43 17.76
N PRO A 37 2.57 -9.27 18.85
CA PRO A 37 3.10 -7.96 19.26
C PRO A 37 3.95 -7.30 18.16
N LEU A 38 3.81 -5.99 17.99
CA LEU A 38 4.65 -5.21 17.07
C LEU A 38 6.12 -5.32 17.51
N GLU A 39 6.99 -5.71 16.60
CA GLU A 39 8.41 -5.93 16.85
C GLU A 39 9.25 -5.14 15.86
N LYS A 40 10.20 -4.33 16.35
CA LYS A 40 11.17 -3.63 15.51
C LYS A 40 12.39 -4.52 15.29
N VAL A 41 12.75 -4.73 14.03
CA VAL A 41 13.85 -5.61 13.63
C VAL A 41 14.85 -4.88 12.74
N HIS A 42 16.14 -5.20 12.90
CA HIS A 42 17.21 -4.68 12.07
C HIS A 42 17.29 -5.44 10.74
N THR A 43 17.23 -4.71 9.63
CA THR A 43 17.18 -5.22 8.24
C THR A 43 18.16 -4.43 7.37
N PRO A 44 19.47 -4.63 7.56
CA PRO A 44 20.50 -3.79 6.98
C PRO A 44 20.46 -3.82 5.44
N GLY A 45 20.41 -2.63 4.83
CA GLY A 45 20.41 -2.45 3.37
C GLY A 45 19.11 -2.85 2.66
N CYS A 46 18.10 -3.39 3.37
CA CYS A 46 16.85 -3.82 2.74
C CYS A 46 15.90 -2.64 2.57
N LYS A 47 15.62 -2.25 1.32
CA LYS A 47 14.71 -1.13 0.95
C LYS A 47 13.53 -1.58 0.10
N THR A 48 13.70 -2.63 -0.67
CA THR A 48 12.66 -3.17 -1.54
C THR A 48 11.89 -4.29 -0.84
N ILE A 49 10.68 -4.55 -1.31
CA ILE A 49 9.85 -5.66 -0.79
C ILE A 49 10.59 -6.99 -0.89
N ASP A 50 11.24 -7.27 -2.02
CA ASP A 50 11.96 -8.54 -2.24
C ASP A 50 13.17 -8.68 -1.31
N GLU A 51 13.94 -7.61 -1.07
CA GLU A 51 15.06 -7.62 -0.14
C GLU A 51 14.59 -7.88 1.30
N VAL A 52 13.55 -7.18 1.75
CA VAL A 52 12.98 -7.34 3.09
C VAL A 52 12.38 -8.74 3.26
N ALA A 53 11.60 -9.19 2.29
CA ALA A 53 10.98 -10.52 2.31
C ALA A 53 12.03 -11.63 2.33
N GLY A 54 13.06 -11.53 1.48
CA GLY A 54 14.17 -12.48 1.44
C GLY A 54 14.98 -12.51 2.74
N PHE A 55 15.30 -11.32 3.30
CA PHE A 55 16.07 -11.21 4.55
C PHE A 55 15.33 -11.80 5.75
N LEU A 56 14.03 -11.54 5.86
CA LEU A 56 13.21 -12.01 6.98
C LEU A 56 12.60 -13.40 6.76
N GLY A 57 12.79 -14.00 5.58
CA GLY A 57 12.24 -15.33 5.27
C GLY A 57 10.70 -15.34 5.19
N VAL A 58 10.09 -14.22 4.79
CA VAL A 58 8.66 -14.11 4.59
C VAL A 58 8.34 -13.96 3.10
N LYS A 59 7.07 -14.12 2.72
CA LYS A 59 6.64 -13.87 1.34
C LYS A 59 6.31 -12.38 1.15
N PRO A 60 6.36 -11.84 -0.10
CA PRO A 60 5.91 -10.46 -0.41
C PRO A 60 4.50 -10.16 0.08
N GLU A 61 3.59 -11.11 0.05
CA GLU A 61 2.21 -10.99 0.56
C GLU A 61 2.13 -10.76 2.09
N ASN A 62 3.21 -11.04 2.83
CA ASN A 62 3.31 -10.76 4.26
C ASN A 62 4.01 -9.43 4.56
N THR A 63 4.16 -8.57 3.55
CA THR A 63 4.76 -7.23 3.69
C THR A 63 3.77 -6.15 3.29
N GLY A 64 4.00 -4.93 3.78
CA GLY A 64 3.27 -3.74 3.36
C GLY A 64 4.22 -2.72 2.73
N LYS A 65 3.83 -2.22 1.57
CA LYS A 65 4.58 -1.23 0.79
C LYS A 65 3.99 0.15 1.01
N ALA A 66 4.80 1.07 1.52
CA ALA A 66 4.46 2.48 1.66
C ALA A 66 4.81 3.25 0.38
N VAL A 67 3.85 3.99 -0.16
CA VAL A 67 4.02 4.84 -1.34
C VAL A 67 3.54 6.24 -1.00
N PHE A 68 4.28 7.25 -1.40
CA PHE A 68 3.88 8.65 -1.24
C PHE A 68 3.56 9.29 -2.57
N TYR A 69 2.41 9.94 -2.61
CA TYR A 69 2.00 10.80 -3.71
C TYR A 69 1.83 12.25 -3.21
N SER A 70 1.79 13.18 -4.14
CA SER A 70 1.34 14.55 -3.91
C SER A 70 0.24 14.89 -4.91
N ASP A 71 -0.76 15.66 -4.46
CA ASP A 71 -1.78 16.24 -5.33
C ASP A 71 -1.26 17.49 -6.06
N GLU A 72 -2.10 18.08 -6.92
CA GLU A 72 -1.82 19.30 -7.67
C GLU A 72 -1.52 20.53 -6.78
N LYS A 73 -1.85 20.48 -5.50
CA LYS A 73 -1.59 21.55 -4.50
C LYS A 73 -0.36 21.27 -3.65
N GLY A 74 0.29 20.11 -3.85
CA GLY A 74 1.44 19.68 -3.06
C GLY A 74 1.09 19.04 -1.72
N ASN A 75 -0.19 18.73 -1.45
CA ASN A 75 -0.57 17.97 -0.26
C ASN A 75 -0.13 16.53 -0.42
N LEU A 76 0.42 15.95 0.66
CA LEU A 76 0.91 14.59 0.65
C LEU A 76 -0.21 13.58 0.87
N ILE A 77 -0.08 12.46 0.17
CA ILE A 77 -0.93 11.27 0.29
C ILE A 77 -0.01 10.10 0.62
N PHE A 78 -0.17 9.53 1.80
CA PHE A 78 0.48 8.28 2.19
C PHE A 78 -0.42 7.12 1.82
N VAL A 79 0.10 6.19 1.05
CA VAL A 79 -0.61 4.97 0.64
C VAL A 79 0.11 3.77 1.21
N LEU A 80 -0.63 2.87 1.88
CA LEU A 80 -0.12 1.56 2.28
C LEU A 80 -0.87 0.48 1.52
N ILE A 81 -0.14 -0.35 0.81
CA ILE A 81 -0.66 -1.49 0.04
C ILE A 81 0.14 -2.75 0.37
N ARG A 82 -0.44 -3.94 0.25
CA ARG A 82 0.28 -5.20 0.45
C ARG A 82 1.41 -5.34 -0.57
N GLY A 83 2.56 -5.87 -0.15
CA GLY A 83 3.80 -5.81 -0.92
C GLY A 83 3.79 -6.52 -2.27
N ASP A 84 2.90 -7.48 -2.47
CA ASP A 84 2.70 -8.19 -3.74
C ASP A 84 1.80 -7.44 -4.73
N PHE A 85 1.15 -6.33 -4.33
CA PHE A 85 0.31 -5.50 -5.19
C PHE A 85 0.98 -4.20 -5.61
N GLU A 86 0.44 -3.60 -6.69
CA GLU A 86 0.77 -2.26 -7.16
C GLU A 86 -0.43 -1.34 -7.03
N VAL A 87 -0.17 -0.07 -6.70
CA VAL A 87 -1.21 0.96 -6.63
C VAL A 87 -1.76 1.23 -8.03
N ASN A 88 -3.08 1.26 -8.15
CA ASN A 88 -3.77 1.78 -9.31
C ASN A 88 -4.05 3.28 -9.08
N GLU A 89 -3.24 4.12 -9.70
CA GLU A 89 -3.31 5.57 -9.53
C GLU A 89 -4.67 6.14 -9.95
N SER A 90 -5.29 5.60 -11.00
CA SER A 90 -6.64 6.03 -11.43
C SER A 90 -7.70 5.75 -10.38
N LYS A 91 -7.66 4.57 -9.73
CA LYS A 91 -8.56 4.27 -8.60
C LYS A 91 -8.33 5.21 -7.43
N LEU A 92 -7.07 5.48 -7.10
CA LEU A 92 -6.70 6.38 -6.02
C LEU A 92 -7.18 7.80 -6.30
N GLN A 93 -6.93 8.33 -7.51
CA GLN A 93 -7.41 9.64 -7.94
C GLN A 93 -8.94 9.76 -7.86
N ASN A 94 -9.65 8.77 -8.39
CA ASN A 94 -11.11 8.75 -8.38
C ASN A 94 -11.67 8.75 -6.94
N HIS A 95 -11.07 7.95 -6.05
CA HIS A 95 -11.47 7.91 -4.64
C HIS A 95 -11.24 9.25 -3.93
N LEU A 96 -10.11 9.89 -4.21
CA LEU A 96 -9.73 11.16 -3.59
C LEU A 96 -10.40 12.37 -4.22
N GLY A 97 -11.02 12.22 -5.40
CA GLY A 97 -11.59 13.31 -6.17
C GLY A 97 -10.53 14.27 -6.74
N LEU A 98 -9.34 13.74 -7.07
CA LEU A 98 -8.19 14.49 -7.57
C LEU A 98 -8.07 14.34 -9.08
N LEU A 99 -7.63 15.40 -9.74
CA LEU A 99 -7.39 15.39 -11.19
C LEU A 99 -6.01 14.78 -11.53
N GLU A 100 -5.03 15.01 -10.66
CA GLU A 100 -3.66 14.56 -10.86
C GLU A 100 -3.02 14.19 -9.53
N ILE A 101 -2.21 13.13 -9.56
CA ILE A 101 -1.28 12.78 -8.48
C ILE A 101 0.08 12.47 -9.09
N ASN A 102 1.14 12.80 -8.38
CA ASN A 102 2.52 12.52 -8.75
C ASN A 102 3.24 11.84 -7.60
N PHE A 103 4.28 11.04 -7.88
CA PHE A 103 5.12 10.53 -6.80
C PHE A 103 5.75 11.68 -6.03
N ALA A 104 5.64 11.63 -4.70
CA ALA A 104 6.31 12.58 -3.84
C ALA A 104 7.84 12.37 -3.88
N ASN A 105 8.58 13.47 -3.85
CA ASN A 105 10.04 13.41 -3.76
C ASN A 105 10.50 13.21 -2.31
N ASP A 106 11.79 12.89 -2.14
CA ASP A 106 12.38 12.61 -0.83
C ASP A 106 12.24 13.78 0.17
N GLU A 107 12.28 15.03 -0.31
CA GLU A 107 12.12 16.21 0.54
C GLU A 107 10.71 16.31 1.10
N GLN A 108 9.70 16.07 0.27
CA GLN A 108 8.30 16.04 0.68
C GLN A 108 8.07 14.92 1.71
N ILE A 109 8.61 13.71 1.46
CA ILE A 109 8.50 12.56 2.36
C ILE A 109 9.12 12.89 3.72
N ARG A 110 10.31 13.50 3.75
CA ARG A 110 10.99 13.91 5.00
C ARG A 110 10.22 14.99 5.77
N LYS A 111 9.58 15.94 5.06
CA LYS A 111 8.70 16.95 5.70
C LYS A 111 7.50 16.33 6.40
N ALA A 112 6.99 15.22 5.88
CA ALA A 112 5.94 14.43 6.54
C ALA A 112 6.44 13.67 7.80
N GLY A 113 7.75 13.65 8.05
CA GLY A 113 8.36 12.91 9.14
C GLY A 113 8.65 11.45 8.81
N ALA A 114 8.62 11.09 7.53
CA ALA A 114 8.92 9.74 7.06
C ALA A 114 10.34 9.63 6.49
N VAL A 115 10.89 8.41 6.49
CA VAL A 115 12.20 8.10 5.93
C VAL A 115 12.01 7.39 4.58
N PRO A 116 12.46 8.00 3.45
CA PRO A 116 12.38 7.38 2.14
C PRO A 116 13.00 5.98 2.12
N GLY A 117 12.27 5.00 1.58
CA GLY A 117 12.67 3.59 1.54
C GLY A 117 12.38 2.80 2.84
N TYR A 118 12.09 3.48 3.95
CA TYR A 118 11.78 2.86 5.25
C TYR A 118 10.52 3.43 5.90
N ALA A 119 9.67 4.08 5.11
CA ALA A 119 8.48 4.74 5.62
C ALA A 119 7.53 3.79 6.33
N SER A 120 7.02 4.24 7.47
CA SER A 120 6.14 3.46 8.34
C SER A 120 4.73 4.03 8.38
N PRO A 121 3.70 3.18 8.39
CA PRO A 121 2.38 3.59 8.79
C PRO A 121 2.28 3.89 10.30
N VAL A 122 3.19 3.32 11.10
CA VAL A 122 3.21 3.51 12.54
C VAL A 122 3.78 4.89 12.86
N GLY A 123 2.98 5.73 13.54
CA GLY A 123 3.39 7.06 13.94
C GLY A 123 3.35 8.11 12.82
N ILE A 124 2.76 7.80 11.68
CA ILE A 124 2.53 8.81 10.64
C ILE A 124 1.55 9.87 11.14
N ASP A 125 1.86 11.13 10.85
CA ASP A 125 1.06 12.27 11.28
C ASP A 125 -0.05 12.57 10.26
N PRO A 126 -1.34 12.34 10.61
CA PRO A 126 -2.46 12.57 9.69
C PRO A 126 -2.66 14.05 9.35
N SER A 127 -2.05 14.97 10.10
CA SER A 127 -2.08 16.41 9.76
C SER A 127 -1.12 16.76 8.62
N LYS A 128 -0.16 15.89 8.30
CA LYS A 128 0.88 16.12 7.28
C LYS A 128 0.66 15.33 6.00
N ALA A 129 -0.10 14.25 6.06
CA ALA A 129 -0.42 13.44 4.90
C ALA A 129 -1.80 12.82 5.04
N ARG A 130 -2.59 12.80 3.96
CA ARG A 130 -3.81 12.00 3.92
C ARG A 130 -3.42 10.52 3.87
N ILE A 131 -3.99 9.71 4.75
CA ILE A 131 -3.63 8.30 4.89
C ILE A 131 -4.67 7.43 4.20
N VAL A 132 -4.24 6.66 3.22
CA VAL A 132 -5.07 5.72 2.46
C VAL A 132 -4.47 4.32 2.58
N ILE A 133 -5.32 3.34 2.85
CA ILE A 133 -4.90 1.94 2.98
C ILE A 133 -5.68 1.09 2.01
N ASP A 134 -4.98 0.23 1.30
CA ASP A 134 -5.64 -0.78 0.48
C ASP A 134 -6.35 -1.84 1.32
N LYS A 135 -7.49 -2.35 0.82
CA LYS A 135 -8.24 -3.45 1.47
C LYS A 135 -7.38 -4.67 1.77
N SER A 136 -6.37 -4.95 0.96
CA SER A 136 -5.45 -6.06 1.18
C SER A 136 -4.66 -5.93 2.49
N VAL A 137 -4.30 -4.70 2.88
CA VAL A 137 -3.64 -4.44 4.16
C VAL A 137 -4.63 -4.58 5.32
N ALA A 138 -5.82 -4.00 5.18
CA ALA A 138 -6.83 -4.05 6.24
C ALA A 138 -7.28 -5.49 6.56
N GLY A 139 -7.28 -6.36 5.56
CA GLY A 139 -7.63 -7.78 5.70
C GLY A 139 -6.44 -8.71 5.93
N SER A 140 -5.22 -8.19 6.11
CA SER A 140 -4.03 -8.99 6.44
C SER A 140 -3.66 -8.86 7.91
N SER A 141 -2.97 -9.87 8.43
CA SER A 141 -2.41 -9.88 9.80
C SER A 141 -0.90 -9.93 9.76
N ASN A 142 -0.25 -9.32 10.75
CA ASN A 142 1.17 -9.46 11.03
C ASN A 142 2.10 -9.10 9.87
N LEU A 143 1.78 -8.02 9.14
CA LEU A 143 2.59 -7.55 8.02
C LEU A 143 3.95 -6.99 8.48
N VAL A 144 4.94 -7.10 7.61
CA VAL A 144 6.22 -6.39 7.76
C VAL A 144 6.10 -5.04 7.05
N VAL A 145 6.39 -3.95 7.75
CA VAL A 145 6.34 -2.57 7.21
C VAL A 145 7.58 -1.78 7.60
N GLY A 146 7.87 -0.68 6.95
CA GLY A 146 8.97 0.20 7.34
C GLY A 146 8.85 0.71 8.78
N ALA A 147 9.95 1.13 9.39
CA ALA A 147 9.99 1.61 10.78
C ALA A 147 10.34 3.10 10.94
N ASN A 148 10.30 3.90 9.85
CA ASN A 148 10.77 5.30 9.81
C ASN A 148 12.21 5.48 10.32
N GLU A 149 13.01 4.46 10.20
CA GLU A 149 14.42 4.47 10.54
C GLU A 149 15.19 3.65 9.52
N ALA A 150 16.33 4.17 9.04
CA ALA A 150 17.17 3.46 8.08
C ALA A 150 17.58 2.10 8.63
N ASP A 151 17.51 1.08 7.78
CA ASP A 151 17.84 -0.31 8.10
C ASP A 151 16.97 -0.98 9.18
N TYR A 152 15.75 -0.44 9.42
CA TYR A 152 14.79 -1.05 10.34
C TYR A 152 13.41 -1.21 9.73
N HIS A 153 12.76 -2.32 10.10
CA HIS A 153 11.35 -2.60 9.80
C HIS A 153 10.61 -3.02 11.07
N TYR A 154 9.28 -2.84 11.05
CA TYR A 154 8.38 -3.46 12.01
C TYR A 154 7.84 -4.76 11.45
N LYS A 155 7.89 -5.83 12.26
CA LYS A 155 7.11 -7.05 12.07
C LYS A 155 5.80 -6.95 12.83
N ASN A 156 4.84 -7.75 12.38
CA ASN A 156 3.56 -7.92 13.06
C ASN A 156 2.71 -6.65 13.12
N PHE A 157 2.83 -5.80 12.08
CA PHE A 157 1.92 -4.68 11.92
C PHE A 157 0.49 -5.17 11.66
N ASN A 158 -0.48 -4.61 12.38
CA ASN A 158 -1.90 -4.90 12.22
C ASN A 158 -2.69 -3.60 12.13
N TYR A 159 -3.41 -3.40 11.02
CA TYR A 159 -4.34 -2.29 10.90
C TYR A 159 -5.50 -2.44 11.90
N GLY A 160 -5.89 -1.31 12.51
CA GLY A 160 -6.88 -1.25 13.58
C GLY A 160 -6.25 -1.25 14.98
N ARG A 161 -5.04 -1.82 15.15
CA ARG A 161 -4.24 -1.75 16.36
C ARG A 161 -3.15 -0.69 16.26
N ASP A 162 -2.29 -0.78 15.25
CA ASP A 162 -1.06 0.04 15.11
C ASP A 162 -1.26 1.30 14.28
N LEU A 163 -2.28 1.31 13.46
CA LEU A 163 -2.77 2.47 12.71
C LEU A 163 -4.29 2.43 12.71
N LYS A 164 -4.91 3.57 13.02
CA LYS A 164 -6.36 3.78 13.01
C LYS A 164 -6.68 4.97 12.12
N ASP A 165 -7.95 5.14 11.83
CA ASP A 165 -8.51 6.35 11.17
C ASP A 165 -7.89 6.65 9.80
N ALA A 166 -7.69 5.60 8.97
CA ALA A 166 -7.29 5.73 7.59
C ALA A 166 -8.45 5.40 6.62
N ASP A 167 -8.43 5.99 5.42
CA ASP A 167 -9.35 5.63 4.35
C ASP A 167 -9.02 4.23 3.82
N VAL A 168 -9.90 3.24 4.04
CA VAL A 168 -9.72 1.87 3.55
C VAL A 168 -10.44 1.71 2.20
N VAL A 169 -9.68 1.46 1.14
CA VAL A 169 -10.18 1.47 -0.25
C VAL A 169 -9.60 0.30 -1.04
N ASP A 170 -10.27 -0.07 -2.13
CA ASP A 170 -9.71 -0.94 -3.17
C ASP A 170 -8.93 -0.09 -4.17
N ILE A 171 -7.61 -0.04 -4.03
CA ILE A 171 -6.72 0.68 -4.93
C ILE A 171 -5.65 -0.22 -5.57
N ALA A 172 -5.75 -1.52 -5.39
CA ALA A 172 -4.84 -2.45 -6.05
C ALA A 172 -5.10 -2.53 -7.56
N THR A 173 -4.02 -2.67 -8.33
CA THR A 173 -4.10 -3.03 -9.74
C THR A 173 -4.52 -4.50 -9.85
N VAL A 174 -5.64 -4.74 -10.52
CA VAL A 174 -6.15 -6.10 -10.78
C VAL A 174 -5.24 -6.83 -11.78
N ARG A 175 -4.95 -8.09 -11.49
CA ARG A 175 -4.20 -8.99 -12.36
C ARG A 175 -5.14 -10.06 -12.95
N ASN A 176 -4.71 -10.72 -14.01
CA ASN A 176 -5.46 -11.86 -14.55
C ASN A 176 -5.55 -12.97 -13.49
N GLY A 177 -6.77 -13.34 -13.13
CA GLY A 177 -7.04 -14.38 -12.13
C GLY A 177 -7.43 -13.87 -10.74
N ASP A 178 -7.42 -12.54 -10.52
CA ASP A 178 -7.88 -11.90 -9.28
C ASP A 178 -9.42 -11.87 -9.16
#